data_dc1b3867951510d2811bd90f69a4cfab
#
_entry.id   dc1b3867951510d2811bd90f69a4cfab
#
_cell.length_a   1.000
_cell.length_b   1.000
_cell.length_c   1.000
_cell.angle_alpha   90.00
_cell.angle_beta   90.00
_cell.angle_gamma   90.00
#
_symmetry.space_group_name_H-M   'P 1'
#
loop_
_entity.id
_entity.type
_entity.pdbx_description
1 polymer ?
#
loop_
_entity_poly.entity_id
_entity_poly.type
_entity_poly.pdbx_seq_one_letter_code
_entity_poly.pdbx_strand_id
1 'polypeptide(L)'
;MAAGKNDKHLIDKVINSPIGENCISFENLTIGETLPIIKNCDAYCGNDTGFLHLSCALGLKCIAIFFNSPVLSYGTYAENITCVIPKGETMESTVHDLALGRERISVEEVYSKAKQILNL
;
A
#
# COMPACT_ATOMS: atom_id res chain seq x y z
N MET A 1 -4.15 9.02 -4.91
CA MET A 1 -3.42 8.81 -3.63
C MET A 1 -4.38 9.05 -2.47
N ALA A 2 -4.42 8.14 -1.51
CA ALA A 2 -5.27 8.24 -0.32
C ALA A 2 -4.38 8.23 0.95
N ALA A 3 -4.67 9.15 1.87
CA ALA A 3 -4.01 9.23 3.17
C ALA A 3 -4.91 9.90 4.20
N GLY A 4 -4.61 9.72 5.47
CA GLY A 4 -5.31 10.42 6.55
C GLY A 4 -5.01 11.92 6.54
N LYS A 5 -5.86 12.69 7.21
CA LYS A 5 -5.69 14.16 7.30
C LYS A 5 -4.32 14.57 7.85
N ASN A 6 -3.76 13.76 8.75
CA ASN A 6 -2.44 14.03 9.33
C ASN A 6 -1.28 13.80 8.35
N ASP A 7 -1.52 13.10 7.25
CA ASP A 7 -0.50 12.74 6.25
C ASP A 7 -0.56 13.65 5.00
N LYS A 8 -1.40 14.69 5.04
CA LYS A 8 -1.51 15.67 3.94
C LYS A 8 -0.16 16.18 3.46
N HIS A 9 0.76 16.46 4.37
CA HIS A 9 2.10 16.93 4.06
C HIS A 9 2.91 15.96 3.19
N LEU A 10 2.62 14.66 3.25
CA LEU A 10 3.25 13.63 2.39
C LEU A 10 2.63 13.66 0.99
N ILE A 11 1.31 13.80 0.91
CA ILE A 11 0.61 13.97 -0.37
C ILE A 11 1.11 15.23 -1.08
N ASP A 12 1.18 16.35 -0.37
CA ASP A 12 1.65 17.64 -0.93
C ASP A 12 3.07 17.53 -1.49
N LYS A 13 3.97 16.78 -0.84
CA LYS A 13 5.32 16.52 -1.37
C LYS A 13 5.30 15.81 -2.71
N VAL A 14 4.41 14.85 -2.90
CA VAL A 14 4.30 14.11 -4.17
C VAL A 14 3.63 14.98 -5.24
N ILE A 15 2.52 15.63 -4.93
CA ILE A 15 1.78 16.50 -5.88
C ILE A 15 2.67 17.65 -6.37
N ASN A 16 3.51 18.22 -5.51
CA ASN A 16 4.42 19.31 -5.86
C ASN A 16 5.76 18.85 -6.47
N SER A 17 5.94 17.54 -6.68
CA SER A 17 7.12 16.98 -7.34
C SER A 17 6.93 16.88 -8.87
N PRO A 18 8.00 16.61 -9.63
CA PRO A 18 7.91 16.45 -11.11
C PRO A 18 6.94 15.35 -11.58
N ILE A 19 6.64 14.37 -10.74
CA ILE A 19 5.65 13.31 -11.05
C ILE A 19 4.22 13.69 -10.67
N GLY A 20 4.03 14.83 -10.00
CA GLY A 20 2.73 15.23 -9.45
C GLY A 20 1.65 15.46 -10.48
N GLU A 21 2.02 15.81 -11.72
CA GLU A 21 1.07 15.95 -12.84
C GLU A 21 0.29 14.66 -13.15
N ASN A 22 0.84 13.50 -12.76
CA ASN A 22 0.22 12.19 -12.92
C ASN A 22 -0.45 11.69 -11.63
N CYS A 23 -0.57 12.54 -10.62
CA CYS A 23 -1.07 12.17 -9.30
C CYS A 23 -2.34 12.94 -8.93
N ILE A 24 -3.31 12.22 -8.37
CA ILE A 24 -4.56 12.81 -7.86
C ILE A 24 -4.69 12.47 -6.38
N SER A 25 -5.02 13.49 -5.56
CA SER A 25 -5.28 13.31 -4.13
C SER A 25 -6.75 13.02 -3.85
N PHE A 26 -7.02 12.12 -2.92
CA PHE A 26 -8.35 11.76 -2.43
C PHE A 26 -8.57 12.16 -0.96
N GLU A 27 -7.72 13.00 -0.41
CA GLU A 27 -7.72 13.35 1.01
C GLU A 27 -9.04 14.00 1.50
N ASN A 28 -9.80 14.60 0.59
CA ASN A 28 -11.05 15.27 0.90
C ASN A 28 -12.29 14.42 0.60
N LEU A 29 -12.11 13.20 0.11
CA LEU A 29 -13.20 12.28 -0.19
C LEU A 29 -13.51 11.40 1.02
N THR A 30 -14.78 11.11 1.20
CA THR A 30 -15.24 10.06 2.11
C THR A 30 -14.84 8.68 1.56
N ILE A 31 -14.85 7.66 2.40
CA ILE A 31 -14.61 6.26 1.97
C ILE A 31 -15.60 5.87 0.86
N GLY A 32 -16.89 6.22 1.02
CA GLY A 32 -17.91 5.90 0.03
C GLY A 32 -17.67 6.53 -1.34
N GLU A 33 -17.16 7.77 -1.38
CA GLU A 33 -16.78 8.45 -2.63
C GLU A 33 -15.49 7.89 -3.24
N THR A 34 -14.59 7.35 -2.41
CA THR A 34 -13.33 6.76 -2.87
C THR A 34 -13.50 5.36 -3.46
N LEU A 35 -14.46 4.56 -2.97
CA LEU A 35 -14.68 3.18 -3.42
C LEU A 35 -14.87 3.04 -4.94
N PRO A 36 -15.73 3.84 -5.62
CA PRO A 36 -15.88 3.75 -7.08
C PRO A 36 -14.59 4.07 -7.83
N ILE A 37 -13.77 4.97 -7.28
CA ILE A 37 -12.48 5.32 -7.87
C ILE A 37 -11.52 4.15 -7.74
N ILE A 38 -11.39 3.57 -6.54
CA ILE A 38 -10.55 2.39 -6.31
C ILE A 38 -10.94 1.25 -7.25
N LYS A 39 -12.24 0.98 -7.41
CA LYS A 39 -12.73 -0.10 -8.28
C LYS A 39 -12.28 0.03 -9.74
N ASN A 40 -11.99 1.25 -10.20
CA ASN A 40 -11.51 1.52 -11.56
C ASN A 40 -9.98 1.61 -11.66
N CYS A 41 -9.25 1.30 -10.59
CA CYS A 41 -7.80 1.20 -10.61
C CYS A 41 -7.34 -0.21 -11.00
N ASP A 42 -6.13 -0.32 -11.55
CA ASP A 42 -5.51 -1.60 -11.92
C ASP A 42 -4.90 -2.31 -10.72
N ALA A 43 -4.41 -1.56 -9.74
CA ALA A 43 -3.78 -2.09 -8.54
C ALA A 43 -3.85 -1.12 -7.36
N TYR A 44 -3.62 -1.67 -6.19
CA TYR A 44 -3.32 -0.95 -4.95
C TYR A 44 -1.84 -1.14 -4.59
N CYS A 45 -1.19 -0.08 -4.17
CA CYS A 45 0.14 -0.15 -3.55
C CYS A 45 0.16 0.74 -2.31
N GLY A 46 0.44 0.17 -1.15
CA GLY A 46 0.43 0.92 0.10
C GLY A 46 0.62 0.06 1.34
N ASN A 47 0.52 0.71 2.49
CA ASN A 47 0.66 0.05 3.79
C ASN A 47 -0.55 -0.83 4.13
N ASP A 48 -0.38 -1.68 5.13
CA ASP A 48 -1.49 -2.41 5.77
C ASP A 48 -2.42 -1.41 6.47
N THR A 49 -3.50 -1.07 5.77
CA THR A 49 -4.52 -0.10 6.19
C THR A 49 -5.90 -0.53 5.68
N GLY A 50 -6.96 0.15 6.12
CA GLY A 50 -8.30 -0.09 5.62
C GLY A 50 -8.42 -0.04 4.09
N PHE A 51 -7.63 0.81 3.41
CA PHE A 51 -7.63 0.88 1.95
C PHE A 51 -7.04 -0.36 1.27
N LEU A 52 -6.09 -1.06 1.89
CA LEU A 52 -5.62 -2.36 1.41
C LEU A 52 -6.80 -3.34 1.35
N HIS A 53 -7.52 -3.47 2.47
CA HIS A 53 -8.61 -4.44 2.59
C HIS A 53 -9.79 -4.11 1.67
N LEU A 54 -10.12 -2.84 1.52
CA LEU A 54 -11.14 -2.38 0.58
C LEU A 54 -10.74 -2.68 -0.88
N SER A 55 -9.50 -2.39 -1.25
CA SER A 55 -8.97 -2.65 -2.59
C SER A 55 -8.94 -4.15 -2.90
N CYS A 56 -8.53 -4.96 -1.93
CA CYS A 56 -8.54 -6.41 -2.03
C CYS A 56 -9.95 -6.96 -2.23
N ALA A 57 -10.92 -6.49 -1.46
CA ALA A 57 -12.33 -6.88 -1.57
C ALA A 57 -12.97 -6.47 -2.90
N LEU A 58 -12.49 -5.38 -3.51
CA LEU A 58 -12.88 -4.94 -4.85
C LEU A 58 -12.20 -5.71 -5.99
N GLY A 59 -11.31 -6.65 -5.66
CA GLY A 59 -10.63 -7.52 -6.62
C GLY A 59 -9.36 -6.95 -7.25
N LEU A 60 -8.81 -5.86 -6.73
CA LEU A 60 -7.57 -5.29 -7.23
C LEU A 60 -6.38 -6.19 -6.90
N LYS A 61 -5.35 -6.13 -7.74
CA LYS A 61 -4.01 -6.63 -7.38
C LYS A 61 -3.42 -5.72 -6.32
N CYS A 62 -3.07 -6.24 -5.16
CA CYS A 62 -2.61 -5.45 -4.02
C CYS A 62 -1.14 -5.72 -3.72
N ILE A 63 -0.31 -4.67 -3.70
CA ILE A 63 1.04 -4.67 -3.15
C ILE A 63 0.93 -4.06 -1.75
N ALA A 64 1.06 -4.90 -0.73
CA ALA A 64 0.84 -4.54 0.66
C ALA A 64 2.16 -4.49 1.43
N ILE A 65 2.49 -3.34 2.00
CA ILE A 65 3.72 -3.10 2.74
C ILE A 65 3.45 -3.32 4.22
N PHE A 66 4.06 -4.37 4.77
CA PHE A 66 3.95 -4.77 6.16
C PHE A 66 5.24 -4.48 6.92
N PHE A 67 5.34 -3.35 7.56
CA PHE A 67 6.52 -3.00 8.37
C PHE A 67 6.22 -2.92 9.87
N ASN A 68 4.95 -2.95 10.26
CA ASN A 68 4.51 -2.75 11.65
C ASN A 68 3.24 -3.53 11.97
N SER A 69 2.99 -4.64 11.27
CA SER A 69 1.84 -5.50 11.53
C SER A 69 2.12 -6.94 11.09
N PRO A 70 1.49 -7.95 11.72
CA PRO A 70 1.73 -9.35 11.39
C PRO A 70 1.06 -9.73 10.05
N VAL A 71 1.88 -10.17 9.11
CA VAL A 71 1.43 -10.60 7.77
C VAL A 71 0.43 -11.75 7.85
N LEU A 72 0.67 -12.73 8.71
CA LEU A 72 -0.23 -13.89 8.83
C LEU A 72 -1.64 -13.51 9.25
N SER A 73 -1.80 -12.40 9.96
CA SER A 73 -3.12 -11.92 10.40
C SER A 73 -3.83 -11.09 9.33
N TYR A 74 -3.09 -10.33 8.53
CA TYR A 74 -3.67 -9.30 7.69
C TYR A 74 -3.32 -9.38 6.19
N GLY A 75 -2.34 -10.20 5.81
CA GLY A 75 -1.82 -10.26 4.43
C GLY A 75 -2.06 -11.56 3.68
N THR A 76 -2.54 -12.63 4.35
CA THR A 76 -2.60 -13.98 3.76
C THR A 76 -4.00 -14.52 3.49
N TYR A 77 -5.03 -13.73 3.73
CA TYR A 77 -6.43 -14.17 3.60
C TYR A 77 -6.95 -14.16 2.15
N ALA A 78 -6.22 -13.56 1.21
CA ALA A 78 -6.64 -13.48 -0.17
C ALA A 78 -5.45 -13.60 -1.15
N GLU A 79 -5.68 -14.26 -2.29
CA GLU A 79 -4.63 -14.55 -3.29
C GLU A 79 -4.17 -13.30 -4.07
N ASN A 80 -4.98 -12.26 -4.10
CA ASN A 80 -4.65 -11.00 -4.79
C ASN A 80 -3.81 -10.03 -3.96
N ILE A 81 -3.31 -10.46 -2.79
CA ILE A 81 -2.38 -9.68 -1.96
C ILE A 81 -0.94 -10.21 -2.13
N THR A 82 -0.06 -9.33 -2.55
CA THR A 82 1.40 -9.57 -2.57
C THR A 82 2.03 -8.77 -1.45
N CYS A 83 2.57 -9.46 -0.44
CA CYS A 83 3.18 -8.84 0.72
C CYS A 83 4.63 -8.43 0.45
N VAL A 84 5.00 -7.23 0.89
CA VAL A 84 6.37 -6.75 1.01
C VAL A 84 6.67 -6.63 2.50
N ILE A 85 7.73 -7.30 2.97
CA ILE A 85 8.11 -7.37 4.38
C ILE A 85 9.54 -6.89 4.58
N PRO A 86 9.93 -6.46 5.79
CA PRO A 86 11.28 -6.00 6.07
C PRO A 86 12.33 -7.07 5.77
N LYS A 87 13.43 -6.67 5.17
CA LYS A 87 14.56 -7.55 4.88
C LYS A 87 15.02 -8.29 6.14
N GLY A 88 15.16 -9.60 6.03
CA GLY A 88 15.53 -10.48 7.14
C GLY A 88 14.37 -11.04 7.94
N GLU A 89 13.13 -10.62 7.66
CA GLU A 89 11.93 -11.20 8.27
C GLU A 89 11.33 -12.30 7.38
N THR A 90 10.55 -13.17 8.04
CA THR A 90 9.62 -14.10 7.40
C THR A 90 8.19 -13.65 7.67
N MET A 91 7.20 -14.27 7.04
CA MET A 91 5.80 -13.96 7.33
C MET A 91 5.45 -14.20 8.80
N GLU A 92 6.06 -15.23 9.41
CA GLU A 92 5.83 -15.62 10.81
C GLU A 92 6.50 -14.66 11.80
N SER A 93 7.63 -14.03 11.40
CA SER A 93 8.38 -13.13 12.28
C SER A 93 7.88 -11.69 12.27
N THR A 94 6.98 -11.34 11.34
CA THR A 94 6.38 -10.00 11.33
C THR A 94 5.41 -9.84 12.50
N VAL A 95 5.58 -8.74 13.25
CA VAL A 95 4.80 -8.44 14.47
C VAL A 95 4.49 -6.96 14.54
N HIS A 96 3.61 -6.58 15.47
CA HIS A 96 3.42 -5.17 15.81
C HIS A 96 4.70 -4.60 16.42
N ASP A 97 4.96 -3.31 16.17
CA ASP A 97 6.13 -2.55 16.66
C ASP A 97 7.48 -3.20 16.29
N LEU A 98 7.55 -3.79 15.10
CA LEU A 98 8.77 -4.40 14.58
C LEU A 98 9.89 -3.35 14.46
N ALA A 99 11.00 -3.59 15.20
CA ALA A 99 12.12 -2.67 15.25
C ALA A 99 12.70 -2.40 13.86
N LEU A 100 12.81 -1.11 13.48
CA LEU A 100 13.36 -0.66 12.20
C LEU A 100 12.68 -1.34 10.98
N GLY A 101 11.42 -1.76 11.13
CA GLY A 101 10.72 -2.45 10.05
C GLY A 101 10.64 -1.62 8.78
N ARG A 102 10.33 -0.33 8.92
CA ARG A 102 10.20 0.61 7.80
C ARG A 102 11.53 0.83 7.07
N GLU A 103 12.62 0.97 7.78
CA GLU A 103 13.96 1.25 7.24
C GLU A 103 14.56 0.06 6.49
N ARG A 104 14.00 -1.14 6.69
CA ARG A 104 14.44 -2.38 6.04
C ARG A 104 13.66 -2.76 4.80
N ILE A 105 12.74 -1.88 4.33
CA ILE A 105 12.01 -2.05 3.07
C ILE A 105 12.54 -1.02 2.08
N SER A 106 12.98 -1.47 0.91
CA SER A 106 13.48 -0.59 -0.14
C SER A 106 12.40 -0.26 -1.18
N VAL A 107 12.56 0.89 -1.83
CA VAL A 107 11.72 1.30 -2.96
C VAL A 107 11.85 0.31 -4.12
N GLU A 108 13.07 -0.18 -4.36
CA GLU A 108 13.39 -1.14 -5.44
C GLU A 108 12.63 -2.45 -5.27
N GLU A 109 12.49 -2.91 -4.03
CA GLU A 109 11.74 -4.14 -3.72
C GLU A 109 10.25 -3.95 -4.01
N VAL A 110 9.65 -2.87 -3.52
CA VAL A 110 8.23 -2.53 -3.78
C VAL A 110 8.00 -2.39 -5.29
N TYR A 111 8.88 -1.67 -6.00
CA TYR A 111 8.79 -1.46 -7.45
C TYR A 111 8.94 -2.77 -8.23
N SER A 112 9.86 -3.64 -7.83
CA SER A 112 10.04 -4.96 -8.44
C SER A 112 8.78 -5.82 -8.32
N LYS A 113 8.15 -5.84 -7.14
CA LYS A 113 6.88 -6.53 -6.93
C LYS A 113 5.75 -5.92 -7.78
N ALA A 114 5.68 -4.60 -7.85
CA ALA A 114 4.69 -3.91 -8.68
C ALA A 114 4.82 -4.30 -10.16
N LYS A 115 6.03 -4.28 -10.71
CA LYS A 115 6.27 -4.74 -12.09
C LYS A 115 5.85 -6.18 -12.31
N GLN A 116 6.20 -7.07 -11.39
CA GLN A 116 5.87 -8.49 -11.49
C GLN A 116 4.37 -8.73 -11.56
N ILE A 117 3.58 -8.12 -10.68
CA ILE A 117 2.13 -8.36 -10.62
C ILE A 117 1.35 -7.63 -11.71
N LEU A 118 1.89 -6.51 -12.22
CA LEU A 118 1.28 -5.73 -13.30
C LEU A 118 1.75 -6.15 -14.69
N ASN A 119 2.72 -7.08 -14.78
CA ASN A 119 3.34 -7.53 -16.03
C ASN A 119 3.97 -6.39 -16.85
N LEU A 120 4.70 -5.50 -16.16
CA LEU A 120 5.41 -4.37 -16.76
C LEU A 120 6.90 -4.67 -17.03
#